data_c33e771a07d1137205a1661d31bc33a4
#
_entry.id   c33e771a07d1137205a1661d31bc33a4
#
_cell.length_a   1.000
_cell.length_b   1.000
_cell.length_c   1.000
_cell.angle_alpha   90.00
_cell.angle_beta   90.00
_cell.angle_gamma   90.00
#
_symmetry.space_group_name_H-M   'P 1'
#
loop_
_entity.id
_entity.type
_entity.pdbx_description
1 polymer ?
#
loop_
_entity_poly.entity_id
_entity_poly.type
_entity_poly.pdbx_seq_one_letter_code
_entity_poly.pdbx_strand_id
1 'polypeptide(L)'
;MHPKIMVVDDEPDTIDLVKIILESENIQVIGASSGFECLELMELEKPDLILLDIMMPDMNGWETFHKIKERNPALPVAMLTVKSQEFDKMLGLHVLKADDYITKPFSRKELIKRTRDLLGTKAG
;
A
#
# COMPACT_ATOMS: atom_id res chain seq x y z
N MET A 1 -10.70 9.46 16.24
CA MET A 1 -10.69 8.26 15.37
C MET A 1 -9.31 8.02 14.81
N HIS A 2 -8.87 6.79 14.81
CA HIS A 2 -7.57 6.44 14.27
C HIS A 2 -7.71 6.03 12.82
N PRO A 3 -6.83 6.50 11.93
CA PRO A 3 -6.82 6.02 10.55
C PRO A 3 -6.54 4.52 10.50
N LYS A 4 -7.07 3.87 9.49
CA LYS A 4 -6.90 2.44 9.27
C LYS A 4 -6.22 2.22 7.92
N ILE A 5 -5.09 1.52 7.93
CA ILE A 5 -4.30 1.28 6.74
C ILE A 5 -4.21 -0.21 6.49
N MET A 6 -4.33 -0.62 5.23
CA MET A 6 -4.09 -1.99 4.85
C MET A 6 -2.72 -2.08 4.18
N VAL A 7 -1.87 -2.99 4.65
CA VAL A 7 -0.60 -3.31 3.98
C VAL A 7 -0.73 -4.67 3.31
N VAL A 8 -0.44 -4.71 2.02
CA VAL A 8 -0.57 -5.91 1.20
C VAL A 8 0.81 -6.34 0.73
N ASP A 9 1.28 -7.47 1.23
CA ASP A 9 2.60 -7.98 0.90
C ASP A 9 2.63 -9.47 1.19
N ASP A 10 3.25 -10.26 0.33
CA ASP A 10 3.36 -11.71 0.54
C ASP A 10 4.43 -12.08 1.57
N GLU A 11 5.26 -11.12 1.99
CA GLU A 11 6.26 -11.33 3.03
C GLU A 11 5.72 -10.89 4.39
N PRO A 12 5.51 -11.84 5.33
CA PRO A 12 4.98 -11.49 6.65
C PRO A 12 5.83 -10.47 7.40
N ASP A 13 7.15 -10.51 7.19
CA ASP A 13 8.07 -9.59 7.86
C ASP A 13 7.81 -8.13 7.49
N THR A 14 7.44 -7.87 6.23
CA THR A 14 7.09 -6.51 5.80
C THR A 14 5.81 -6.04 6.48
N ILE A 15 4.82 -6.91 6.54
CA ILE A 15 3.55 -6.60 7.22
C ILE A 15 3.81 -6.28 8.69
N ASP A 16 4.60 -7.12 9.36
CA ASP A 16 4.92 -6.93 10.78
C ASP A 16 5.66 -5.63 11.02
N LEU A 17 6.62 -5.31 10.16
CA LEU A 17 7.40 -4.08 10.28
C LEU A 17 6.52 -2.84 10.12
N VAL A 18 5.67 -2.82 9.09
CA VAL A 18 4.74 -1.71 8.86
C VAL A 18 3.81 -1.54 10.04
N LYS A 19 3.31 -2.66 10.56
CA LYS A 19 2.43 -2.66 11.73
C LYS A 19 3.10 -2.03 12.94
N ILE A 20 4.32 -2.48 13.26
CA ILE A 20 5.06 -1.95 14.40
C ILE A 20 5.26 -0.45 14.28
N ILE A 21 5.68 0.00 13.10
CA ILE A 21 5.99 1.41 12.87
C ILE A 21 4.73 2.28 12.97
N LEU A 22 3.70 1.92 12.24
CA LEU A 22 2.51 2.77 12.15
C LEU A 22 1.63 2.69 13.40
N GLU A 23 1.56 1.54 14.04
CA GLU A 23 0.80 1.42 15.29
C GLU A 23 1.43 2.22 16.41
N SER A 24 2.74 2.44 16.38
CA SER A 24 3.38 3.33 17.34
C SER A 24 2.94 4.79 17.20
N GLU A 25 2.32 5.12 16.05
CA GLU A 25 1.83 6.46 15.75
C GLU A 25 0.30 6.53 15.81
N ASN A 26 -0.34 5.56 16.46
CA ASN A 26 -1.79 5.47 16.60
C ASN A 26 -2.52 5.30 15.27
N ILE A 27 -1.88 4.60 14.33
CA ILE A 27 -2.48 4.24 13.04
C ILE A 27 -2.75 2.74 13.07
N GLN A 28 -3.99 2.35 12.86
CA GLN A 28 -4.36 0.94 12.84
C GLN A 28 -3.91 0.31 11.53
N VAL A 29 -3.31 -0.89 11.59
CA VAL A 29 -2.81 -1.58 10.40
C VAL A 29 -3.43 -2.97 10.29
N ILE A 30 -3.90 -3.28 9.08
CA ILE A 30 -4.43 -4.59 8.73
C ILE A 30 -3.52 -5.17 7.66
N GLY A 31 -3.14 -6.44 7.80
CA GLY A 31 -2.30 -7.11 6.83
C GLY A 31 -3.10 -7.98 5.88
N ALA A 32 -2.72 -7.97 4.61
CA ALA A 32 -3.22 -8.90 3.61
C ALA A 32 -2.01 -9.54 2.92
N SER A 33 -2.03 -10.83 2.69
CA SER A 33 -0.89 -11.56 2.15
C SER A 33 -0.96 -11.78 0.64
N SER A 34 -2.02 -11.31 0.01
CA SER A 34 -2.21 -11.46 -1.45
C SER A 34 -3.17 -10.40 -1.98
N GLY A 35 -3.19 -10.25 -3.30
CA GLY A 35 -4.15 -9.36 -3.95
C GLY A 35 -5.59 -9.80 -3.71
N PHE A 36 -5.83 -11.11 -3.72
CA PHE A 36 -7.16 -11.64 -3.47
C PHE A 36 -7.65 -11.29 -2.07
N GLU A 37 -6.80 -11.50 -1.06
CA GLU A 37 -7.12 -11.15 0.31
C GLU A 37 -7.34 -9.65 0.47
N CYS A 38 -6.54 -8.85 -0.21
CA CYS A 38 -6.69 -7.40 -0.22
C CYS A 38 -8.09 -6.99 -0.67
N LEU A 39 -8.55 -7.53 -1.79
CA LEU A 39 -9.85 -7.16 -2.34
C LEU A 39 -11.00 -7.59 -1.43
N GLU A 40 -10.86 -8.74 -0.78
CA GLU A 40 -11.83 -9.21 0.18
C GLU A 40 -11.88 -8.33 1.42
N LEU A 41 -10.71 -8.03 2.00
CA LEU A 41 -10.62 -7.26 3.22
C LEU A 41 -10.98 -5.79 3.04
N MET A 42 -10.76 -5.21 1.86
CA MET A 42 -11.09 -3.79 1.66
C MET A 42 -12.59 -3.53 1.79
N GLU A 43 -13.42 -4.51 1.44
CA GLU A 43 -14.86 -4.38 1.60
C GLU A 43 -15.29 -4.47 3.07
N LEU A 44 -14.62 -5.34 3.84
CA LEU A 44 -14.94 -5.56 5.25
C LEU A 44 -14.38 -4.47 6.16
N GLU A 45 -13.13 -4.08 5.92
CA GLU A 45 -12.39 -3.22 6.83
C GLU A 45 -12.43 -1.75 6.46
N LYS A 46 -12.72 -1.43 5.21
CA LYS A 46 -12.80 -0.06 4.69
C LYS A 46 -11.61 0.80 5.07
N PRO A 47 -10.41 0.43 4.61
CA PRO A 47 -9.20 1.18 4.97
C PRO A 47 -9.20 2.59 4.39
N ASP A 48 -8.44 3.48 5.00
CA ASP A 48 -8.26 4.85 4.55
C ASP A 48 -7.10 4.99 3.56
N LEU A 49 -6.25 3.99 3.50
CA LEU A 49 -5.07 3.94 2.62
C LEU A 49 -4.65 2.50 2.44
N ILE A 50 -4.19 2.14 1.26
CA ILE A 50 -3.60 0.83 1.00
C ILE A 50 -2.14 1.01 0.61
N LEU A 51 -1.25 0.26 1.28
CA LEU A 51 0.15 0.12 0.91
C LEU A 51 0.27 -1.23 0.23
N LEU A 52 0.66 -1.24 -1.04
CA LEU A 52 0.53 -2.42 -1.89
C LEU A 52 1.85 -2.80 -2.54
N ASP A 53 2.33 -4.00 -2.26
CA ASP A 53 3.54 -4.54 -2.89
C ASP A 53 3.27 -4.80 -4.37
N ILE A 54 4.19 -4.38 -5.23
CA ILE A 54 4.08 -4.58 -6.67
C ILE A 54 4.34 -6.04 -7.05
N MET A 55 5.33 -6.66 -6.41
CA MET A 55 5.81 -7.99 -6.78
C MET A 55 5.20 -9.08 -5.91
N MET A 56 4.02 -9.54 -6.27
CA MET A 56 3.35 -10.65 -5.59
C MET A 56 3.11 -11.80 -6.57
N PRO A 57 3.22 -13.07 -6.11
CA PRO A 57 3.20 -14.22 -7.02
C PRO A 57 1.87 -14.48 -7.74
N ASP A 58 0.74 -14.43 -7.05
CA ASP A 58 -0.54 -14.86 -7.63
C ASP A 58 -1.26 -13.76 -8.42
N MET A 59 -1.44 -12.63 -7.80
CA MET A 59 -2.01 -11.46 -8.47
C MET A 59 -1.04 -10.33 -8.21
N ASN A 60 -0.37 -9.83 -9.25
CA ASN A 60 0.63 -8.79 -9.07
C ASN A 60 0.00 -7.48 -8.60
N GLY A 61 0.86 -6.61 -8.07
CA GLY A 61 0.40 -5.35 -7.49
C GLY A 61 -0.36 -4.46 -8.46
N TRP A 62 0.02 -4.42 -9.73
CA TRP A 62 -0.66 -3.57 -10.71
C TRP A 62 -2.08 -4.06 -10.99
N GLU A 63 -2.25 -5.37 -11.12
CA GLU A 63 -3.58 -5.93 -11.31
C GLU A 63 -4.47 -5.66 -10.10
N THR A 64 -3.92 -5.85 -8.90
CA THR A 64 -4.63 -5.54 -7.66
C THR A 64 -4.98 -4.05 -7.58
N PHE A 65 -4.02 -3.18 -7.94
CA PHE A 65 -4.21 -1.73 -7.96
C PHE A 65 -5.40 -1.34 -8.85
N HIS A 66 -5.46 -1.88 -10.06
CA HIS A 66 -6.56 -1.56 -10.98
C HIS A 66 -7.91 -1.98 -10.41
N LYS A 67 -7.97 -3.16 -9.80
CA LYS A 67 -9.20 -3.64 -9.19
C LYS A 67 -9.63 -2.80 -7.99
N ILE A 68 -8.68 -2.34 -7.19
CA ILE A 68 -8.97 -1.43 -6.08
C ILE A 68 -9.59 -0.13 -6.61
N LYS A 69 -8.96 0.45 -7.62
CA LYS A 69 -9.40 1.74 -8.16
C LYS A 69 -10.75 1.63 -8.89
N GLU A 70 -11.06 0.48 -9.45
CA GLU A 70 -12.39 0.25 -10.02
C GLU A 70 -13.47 0.30 -8.95
N ARG A 71 -13.19 -0.26 -7.77
CA ARG A 71 -14.15 -0.32 -6.68
C ARG A 71 -14.24 0.99 -5.91
N ASN A 72 -13.11 1.66 -5.72
CA ASN A 72 -13.05 2.91 -4.97
C ASN A 72 -11.97 3.82 -5.54
N PRO A 73 -12.33 4.63 -6.56
CA PRO A 73 -11.34 5.51 -7.22
C PRO A 73 -10.71 6.55 -6.29
N ALA A 74 -11.39 6.92 -5.21
CA ALA A 74 -10.91 7.94 -4.29
C ALA A 74 -9.95 7.40 -3.22
N LEU A 75 -9.87 6.07 -3.07
CA LEU A 75 -9.01 5.47 -2.06
C LEU A 75 -7.55 5.62 -2.46
N PRO A 76 -6.70 6.28 -1.65
CA PRO A 76 -5.29 6.40 -1.98
C PRO A 76 -4.57 5.05 -1.87
N VAL A 77 -3.69 4.79 -2.83
CA VAL A 77 -2.88 3.56 -2.88
C VAL A 77 -1.44 3.95 -3.12
N ALA A 78 -0.55 3.58 -2.20
CA ALA A 78 0.88 3.74 -2.37
C ALA A 78 1.49 2.38 -2.70
N MET A 79 2.37 2.34 -3.70
CA MET A 79 3.03 1.11 -4.10
C MET A 79 4.31 0.93 -3.29
N LEU A 80 4.48 -0.26 -2.71
CA LEU A 80 5.74 -0.66 -2.07
C LEU A 80 6.58 -1.38 -3.11
N THR A 81 7.84 -0.98 -3.26
CA THR A 81 8.65 -1.52 -4.34
C THR A 81 10.13 -1.57 -3.99
N VAL A 82 10.81 -2.57 -4.56
CA VAL A 82 12.27 -2.64 -4.53
C VAL A 82 12.78 -1.88 -5.74
N LYS A 83 13.69 -0.94 -5.54
CA LYS A 83 14.27 -0.19 -6.65
C LYS A 83 15.10 -1.13 -7.52
N SER A 84 14.65 -1.36 -8.76
CA SER A 84 15.29 -2.27 -9.68
C SER A 84 15.06 -1.81 -11.11
N GLN A 85 15.80 -2.38 -12.06
CA GLN A 85 15.59 -2.10 -13.48
C GLN A 85 14.22 -2.54 -13.95
N GLU A 86 13.73 -3.65 -13.41
CA GLU A 86 12.40 -4.13 -13.75
C GLU A 86 11.32 -3.15 -13.27
N PHE A 87 11.52 -2.58 -12.11
CA PHE A 87 10.63 -1.57 -11.59
C PHE A 87 10.62 -0.32 -12.46
N ASP A 88 11.80 0.14 -12.90
CA ASP A 88 11.90 1.32 -13.77
C ASP A 88 11.18 1.09 -15.11
N LYS A 89 11.28 -0.13 -15.66
CA LYS A 89 10.56 -0.48 -16.87
C LYS A 89 9.06 -0.50 -16.65
N MET A 90 8.64 -1.04 -15.52
CA MET A 90 7.23 -1.11 -15.17
C MET A 90 6.62 0.27 -15.02
N LEU A 91 7.34 1.21 -14.40
CA LEU A 91 6.90 2.59 -14.29
C LEU A 91 6.69 3.23 -15.66
N GLY A 92 7.61 2.99 -16.58
CA GLY A 92 7.49 3.52 -17.93
C GLY A 92 6.28 2.99 -18.69
N LEU A 93 5.89 1.74 -18.41
CA LEU A 93 4.78 1.10 -19.11
C LEU A 93 3.41 1.44 -18.50
N HIS A 94 3.34 1.58 -17.19
CA HIS A 94 2.07 1.75 -16.49
C HIS A 94 1.71 3.20 -16.15
N VAL A 95 2.54 4.12 -16.53
CA VAL A 95 2.28 5.56 -16.36
C VAL A 95 1.70 5.91 -14.98
N LEU A 96 2.48 5.69 -13.98
CA LEU A 96 2.37 6.31 -12.64
C LEU A 96 0.97 6.74 -12.20
N LYS A 97 0.06 5.79 -12.02
CA LYS A 97 -1.29 6.10 -11.56
C LYS A 97 -1.47 5.91 -10.06
N ALA A 98 -0.48 5.35 -9.40
CA ALA A 98 -0.51 5.22 -7.95
C ALA A 98 -0.34 6.59 -7.29
N ASP A 99 -0.89 6.73 -6.11
CA ASP A 99 -0.82 8.01 -5.39
C ASP A 99 0.57 8.29 -4.85
N ASP A 100 1.37 7.26 -4.58
CA ASP A 100 2.76 7.41 -4.18
C ASP A 100 3.51 6.09 -4.36
N TYR A 101 4.84 6.15 -4.27
CA TYR A 101 5.73 4.99 -4.35
C TYR A 101 6.68 5.04 -3.17
N ILE A 102 6.74 3.95 -2.41
CA ILE A 102 7.63 3.84 -1.25
C ILE A 102 8.64 2.73 -1.56
N THR A 103 9.92 3.07 -1.61
CA THR A 103 10.98 2.14 -1.96
C THR A 103 11.40 1.31 -0.75
N LYS A 104 11.52 0.01 -0.93
CA LYS A 104 12.09 -0.90 0.08
C LYS A 104 13.61 -0.98 -0.11
N PRO A 105 14.39 -0.99 0.96
CA PRO A 105 13.96 -0.77 2.34
C PRO A 105 13.61 0.68 2.60
N PHE A 106 12.63 0.89 3.46
CA PHE A 106 12.22 2.24 3.86
C PHE A 106 12.61 2.49 5.31
N SER A 107 12.85 3.75 5.64
CA SER A 107 13.10 4.14 7.03
C SER A 107 11.76 4.34 7.74
N ARG A 108 11.79 4.24 9.07
CA ARG A 108 10.63 4.53 9.90
C ARG A 108 10.09 5.94 9.60
N LYS A 109 10.99 6.90 9.55
CA LYS A 109 10.65 8.31 9.31
C LYS A 109 9.97 8.51 7.96
N GLU A 110 10.49 7.88 6.92
CA GLU A 110 9.93 8.00 5.58
C GLU A 110 8.55 7.37 5.47
N LEU A 111 8.39 6.17 6.04
CA LEU A 111 7.10 5.49 6.01
C LEU A 111 6.03 6.33 6.72
N ILE A 112 6.33 6.85 7.89
CA ILE A 112 5.40 7.69 8.65
C ILE A 112 5.04 8.96 7.87
N LYS A 113 6.04 9.63 7.32
CA LYS A 113 5.82 10.88 6.59
C LYS A 113 4.90 10.67 5.38
N ARG A 114 5.22 9.69 4.55
CA ARG A 114 4.44 9.43 3.34
C ARG A 114 3.03 8.98 3.66
N THR A 115 2.88 8.16 4.69
CA THR A 115 1.57 7.70 5.16
C THR A 115 0.71 8.88 5.61
N ARG A 116 1.27 9.78 6.42
CA ARG A 116 0.53 10.95 6.90
C ARG A 116 0.18 11.91 5.78
N ASP A 117 1.09 12.09 4.81
CA ASP A 117 0.84 12.95 3.66
C ASP A 117 -0.35 12.42 2.84
N LEU A 118 -0.41 11.12 2.63
CA LEU A 118 -1.50 10.50 1.87
C LEU A 118 -2.83 10.56 2.61
N LEU A 119 -2.81 10.37 3.91
CA LEU A 119 -4.01 10.49 4.75
C LEU A 119 -4.52 11.92 4.79
N GLY A 120 -3.61 12.90 4.85
CA GLY A 120 -3.96 14.31 4.79
C GLY A 120 -4.59 14.71 3.47
N THR A 121 -4.08 14.17 2.37
CA THR A 121 -4.63 14.41 1.04
C THR A 121 -6.08 13.92 0.96
N LYS A 122 -6.37 12.77 1.54
CA LYS A 122 -7.71 12.22 1.57
C LYS A 122 -8.64 13.08 2.43
N ALA A 123 -8.12 13.60 3.53
CA ALA A 123 -8.91 14.43 4.45
C ALA A 123 -9.21 15.81 3.90
N GLY A 124 -8.39 16.26 2.98
CA GLY A 124 -8.60 17.53 2.31
C GLY A 124 -9.58 17.40 1.19
#